data_d10e72e20a84e997c8e774ccf7918cfe
#
_entry.id   d10e72e20a84e997c8e774ccf7918cfe
#
_cell.length_a   1.000
_cell.length_b   1.000
_cell.length_c   1.000
_cell.angle_alpha   90.00
_cell.angle_beta   90.00
_cell.angle_gamma   90.00
#
_symmetry.space_group_name_H-M   'P 1'
#
loop_
_entity.id
_entity.type
_entity.pdbx_description
1 polymer ?
#
loop_
_entity_poly.entity_id
_entity_poly.type
_entity_poly.pdbx_seq_one_letter_code
_entity_poly.pdbx_strand_id
1 'polypeptide(L)'
;MAILNERNENTKGIIHLLTTTLCNRDCKYCCNKQYAMNAIPYVTDRELREAHTLCLTGGEPFLYTDPCAIAKHYKLRYRNLQNVYVYTNALELAQWLQTHTLYDLDGLNISIKTKADAKAFEHILKNHINIISLSSNLL
;
A
#
# COMPACT_ATOMS: atom_id res chain seq x y z
N MET A 1 0.60 6.00 12.83
CA MET A 1 1.28 5.76 11.55
C MET A 1 1.87 7.04 11.00
N ALA A 2 3.02 6.93 10.37
CA ALA A 2 3.71 8.08 9.83
C ALA A 2 3.25 8.40 8.41
N ILE A 3 3.40 9.64 7.98
CA ILE A 3 2.99 10.13 6.67
C ILE A 3 4.23 10.43 5.82
N LEU A 4 4.21 9.98 4.55
CA LEU A 4 5.07 10.49 3.50
C LEU A 4 4.24 11.48 2.70
N ASN A 5 4.58 12.76 2.79
CA ASN A 5 3.78 13.79 2.15
C ASN A 5 4.63 14.59 1.18
N GLU A 6 4.41 14.38 -0.10
CA GLU A 6 4.86 15.30 -1.13
C GLU A 6 3.77 16.35 -1.32
N ARG A 7 3.91 17.47 -0.62
CA ARG A 7 2.93 18.55 -0.68
C ARG A 7 3.19 19.45 -1.87
N ASN A 8 2.82 18.97 -3.04
CA ASN A 8 2.67 19.86 -4.20
C ASN A 8 1.20 19.83 -4.66
N GLU A 9 0.83 20.69 -5.57
CA GLU A 9 -0.56 20.77 -6.03
C GLU A 9 -1.04 19.50 -6.71
N ASN A 10 -0.14 18.74 -7.35
CA ASN A 10 -0.48 17.50 -8.06
C ASN A 10 -0.79 16.35 -7.11
N THR A 11 -0.34 16.44 -5.85
CA THR A 11 -0.58 15.40 -4.83
C THR A 11 -1.52 15.86 -3.73
N LYS A 12 -2.14 17.03 -3.89
CA LYS A 12 -3.10 17.55 -2.91
C LYS A 12 -4.26 16.57 -2.74
N GLY A 13 -4.54 16.22 -1.49
CA GLY A 13 -5.60 15.26 -1.16
C GLY A 13 -5.17 13.80 -1.22
N ILE A 14 -3.90 13.52 -1.53
CA ILE A 14 -3.33 12.18 -1.55
C ILE A 14 -2.36 12.03 -0.38
N ILE A 15 -2.58 11.02 0.44
CA ILE A 15 -1.73 10.71 1.58
C ILE A 15 -1.02 9.38 1.34
N HIS A 16 0.30 9.38 1.46
CA HIS A 16 1.11 8.15 1.49
C HIS A 16 1.39 7.81 2.95
N LEU A 17 0.72 6.78 3.44
CA LEU A 17 0.76 6.38 4.83
C LEU A 17 1.73 5.21 5.01
N LEU A 18 2.77 5.42 5.81
CA LEU A 18 3.66 4.33 6.20
C LEU A 18 2.97 3.47 7.25
N THR A 19 2.59 2.25 6.87
CA THR A 19 1.98 1.29 7.78
C THR A 19 3.02 0.61 8.66
N THR A 20 4.22 0.43 8.11
CA THR A 20 5.36 -0.16 8.79
C THR A 20 6.66 0.25 8.11
N THR A 21 7.75 0.30 8.87
CA THR A 21 9.10 0.43 8.30
C THR A 21 9.77 -0.91 8.12
N LEU A 22 9.15 -1.99 8.62
CA LEU A 22 9.71 -3.34 8.56
C LEU A 22 9.58 -3.92 7.16
N CYS A 23 10.65 -4.56 6.69
CA CYS A 23 10.68 -5.27 5.43
C CYS A 23 11.70 -6.41 5.54
N ASN A 24 11.41 -7.55 4.91
CA ASN A 24 12.32 -8.68 4.85
C ASN A 24 13.32 -8.59 3.68
N ARG A 25 13.36 -7.46 2.99
CA ARG A 25 14.24 -7.23 1.84
C ARG A 25 15.15 -6.05 2.10
N ASP A 26 16.39 -6.15 1.58
CA ASP A 26 17.36 -5.06 1.56
C ASP A 26 17.53 -4.59 0.11
N CYS A 27 16.52 -3.91 -0.41
CA CYS A 27 16.49 -3.45 -1.78
C CYS A 27 17.34 -2.18 -1.94
N LYS A 28 18.14 -2.10 -3.01
CA LYS A 28 18.96 -0.92 -3.30
C LYS A 28 18.13 0.35 -3.42
N TYR A 29 16.94 0.24 -4.00
CA TYR A 29 16.02 1.36 -4.22
C TYR A 29 14.79 1.28 -3.32
N CYS A 30 14.93 0.73 -2.13
CA CYS A 30 13.85 0.67 -1.15
C CYS A 30 13.42 2.09 -0.75
N CYS A 31 12.12 2.34 -0.73
CA CYS A 31 11.58 3.65 -0.34
C CYS A 31 11.99 4.05 1.07
N ASN A 32 12.16 3.09 1.98
CA ASN A 32 12.61 3.35 3.35
C ASN A 32 14.01 3.93 3.42
N LYS A 33 14.86 3.69 2.40
CA LYS A 33 16.22 4.22 2.34
C LYS A 33 16.28 5.65 1.81
N GLN A 34 15.22 6.13 1.19
CA GLN A 34 15.15 7.46 0.59
C GLN A 34 14.79 8.54 1.60
N TYR A 35 14.32 8.15 2.80
CA TYR A 35 13.78 9.07 3.79
C TYR A 35 14.45 8.87 5.14
N ALA A 36 14.60 9.98 5.88
CA ALA A 36 14.96 9.91 7.29
C ALA A 36 13.71 9.52 8.08
N MET A 37 13.59 8.25 8.43
CA MET A 37 12.36 7.67 8.98
C MET A 37 11.92 8.35 10.29
N ASN A 38 12.88 8.80 11.10
CA ASN A 38 12.60 9.52 12.34
C ASN A 38 12.12 10.95 12.14
N ALA A 39 12.25 11.49 10.93
CA ALA A 39 11.79 12.83 10.57
C ALA A 39 10.42 12.84 9.89
N ILE A 40 9.81 11.67 9.63
CA ILE A 40 8.50 11.57 9.00
C ILE A 40 7.43 11.86 10.05
N PRO A 41 6.57 12.87 9.83
CA PRO A 41 5.53 13.21 10.80
C PRO A 41 4.41 12.17 10.85
N TYR A 42 3.70 12.12 11.97
CA TYR A 42 2.46 11.37 12.06
C TYR A 42 1.34 12.10 11.29
N VAL A 43 0.46 11.33 10.68
CA VAL A 43 -0.71 11.89 9.99
C VAL A 43 -1.66 12.52 11.01
N THR A 44 -2.20 13.68 10.64
CA THR A 44 -3.16 14.39 11.48
C THR A 44 -4.60 14.11 11.04
N ASP A 45 -5.54 14.29 11.96
CA ASP A 45 -6.97 14.18 11.69
C ASP A 45 -7.40 15.16 10.58
N ARG A 46 -6.86 16.38 10.59
CA ARG A 46 -7.14 17.41 9.57
C ARG A 46 -6.70 16.94 8.19
N GLU A 47 -5.50 16.39 8.06
CA GLU A 47 -4.99 15.90 6.78
C GLU A 47 -5.88 14.77 6.23
N LEU A 48 -6.31 13.86 7.10
CA LEU A 48 -7.19 12.77 6.71
C LEU A 48 -8.58 13.27 6.29
N ARG A 49 -9.09 14.30 6.92
CA ARG A 49 -10.40 14.89 6.56
C ARG A 49 -10.39 15.61 5.23
N GLU A 50 -9.24 16.12 4.81
CA GLU A 50 -9.07 16.82 3.53
C GLU A 50 -8.65 15.88 2.39
N ALA A 51 -8.32 14.63 2.70
CA ALA A 51 -7.85 13.66 1.71
C ALA A 51 -9.00 12.99 0.97
N HIS A 52 -8.75 12.61 -0.28
CA HIS A 52 -9.65 11.73 -1.04
C HIS A 52 -9.02 10.38 -1.33
N THR A 53 -7.70 10.26 -1.25
CA THR A 53 -6.95 9.04 -1.59
C THR A 53 -5.91 8.76 -0.51
N LEU A 54 -5.89 7.50 -0.08
CA LEU A 54 -4.92 6.99 0.88
C LEU A 54 -4.11 5.89 0.22
N CYS A 55 -2.79 6.03 0.23
CA CYS A 55 -1.87 5.02 -0.30
C CYS A 55 -1.13 4.38 0.88
N LEU A 56 -1.38 3.10 1.10
CA LEU A 56 -0.71 2.34 2.15
C LEU A 56 0.62 1.85 1.63
N THR A 57 1.68 2.25 2.28
CA THR A 57 3.05 1.98 1.86
C THR A 57 3.91 1.69 3.09
N GLY A 58 5.20 1.78 2.95
CA GLY A 58 6.15 1.51 4.02
C GLY A 58 7.00 0.31 3.65
N GLY A 59 7.52 -0.48 4.62
CA GLY A 59 8.30 -1.67 4.34
C GLY A 59 7.56 -2.65 3.43
N GLU A 60 6.92 -3.64 4.00
CA GLU A 60 6.03 -4.53 3.23
C GLU A 60 4.70 -4.66 3.99
N PRO A 61 3.64 -3.96 3.53
CA PRO A 61 2.36 -3.94 4.26
C PRO A 61 1.74 -5.30 4.49
N PHE A 62 1.75 -6.20 3.50
CA PHE A 62 1.15 -7.53 3.64
C PHE A 62 1.96 -8.50 4.49
N LEU A 63 3.18 -8.16 4.84
CA LEU A 63 4.02 -9.03 5.68
C LEU A 63 3.84 -8.73 7.16
N TYR A 64 3.73 -7.46 7.52
CA TYR A 64 3.75 -7.04 8.92
C TYR A 64 2.45 -6.41 9.42
N THR A 65 1.51 -6.14 8.52
CA THR A 65 0.22 -5.53 8.87
C THR A 65 -0.90 -6.19 8.08
N ASP A 66 -2.14 -5.79 8.37
CA ASP A 66 -3.31 -6.15 7.56
C ASP A 66 -3.82 -4.89 6.85
N PRO A 67 -3.41 -4.68 5.58
CA PRO A 67 -3.79 -3.49 4.85
C PRO A 67 -5.30 -3.35 4.65
N CYS A 68 -6.02 -4.45 4.53
CA CYS A 68 -7.47 -4.43 4.36
C CYS A 68 -8.17 -3.92 5.63
N ALA A 69 -7.72 -4.36 6.79
CA ALA A 69 -8.23 -3.88 8.07
C ALA A 69 -7.92 -2.39 8.27
N ILE A 70 -6.73 -1.94 7.88
CA ILE A 70 -6.34 -0.53 7.92
C ILE A 70 -7.24 0.29 7.01
N ALA A 71 -7.45 -0.16 5.78
CA ALA A 71 -8.32 0.52 4.80
C ALA A 71 -9.74 0.66 5.34
N LYS A 72 -10.30 -0.41 5.87
CA LYS A 72 -11.63 -0.41 6.47
C LYS A 72 -11.74 0.59 7.62
N HIS A 73 -10.75 0.60 8.51
CA HIS A 73 -10.71 1.52 9.64
C HIS A 73 -10.78 2.98 9.17
N TYR A 74 -9.92 3.36 8.22
CA TYR A 74 -9.87 4.74 7.75
C TYR A 74 -11.10 5.12 6.93
N LYS A 75 -11.61 4.24 6.10
CA LYS A 75 -12.84 4.50 5.33
C LYS A 75 -14.05 4.69 6.23
N LEU A 76 -14.16 3.93 7.30
CA LEU A 76 -15.26 4.08 8.26
C LEU A 76 -15.17 5.37 9.06
N ARG A 77 -13.96 5.78 9.40
CA ARG A 77 -13.74 7.00 10.18
C ARG A 77 -13.79 8.26 9.32
N TYR A 78 -13.29 8.20 8.10
CA TYR A 78 -13.19 9.36 7.19
C TYR A 78 -13.97 9.08 5.91
N ARG A 79 -15.22 9.50 5.88
CA ARG A 79 -16.12 9.23 4.76
C ARG A 79 -15.74 9.99 3.47
N ASN A 80 -14.87 10.97 3.57
CA ASN A 80 -14.30 11.69 2.43
C ASN A 80 -13.28 10.85 1.66
N LEU A 81 -12.71 9.78 2.24
CA LEU A 81 -11.79 8.91 1.54
C LEU A 81 -12.52 8.07 0.49
N GLN A 82 -12.17 8.30 -0.77
CA GLN A 82 -12.78 7.62 -1.92
C GLN A 82 -11.98 6.40 -2.36
N ASN A 83 -10.65 6.50 -2.27
CA ASN A 83 -9.75 5.47 -2.78
C ASN A 83 -8.70 5.10 -1.74
N VAL A 84 -8.46 3.81 -1.59
CA VAL A 84 -7.34 3.28 -0.80
C VAL A 84 -6.57 2.31 -1.67
N TYR A 85 -5.29 2.59 -1.87
CA TYR A 85 -4.35 1.77 -2.64
C TYR A 85 -3.26 1.20 -1.74
N VAL A 86 -2.72 0.05 -2.10
CA VAL A 86 -1.60 -0.57 -1.37
C VAL A 86 -0.43 -0.79 -2.31
N TYR A 87 0.76 -0.40 -1.87
CA TYR A 87 2.02 -0.69 -2.55
C TYR A 87 2.63 -1.96 -1.93
N THR A 88 2.81 -2.99 -2.73
CA THR A 88 3.28 -4.29 -2.25
C THR A 88 4.16 -4.98 -3.27
N ASN A 89 4.99 -5.91 -2.82
CA ASN A 89 5.72 -6.82 -3.69
C ASN A 89 4.85 -8.03 -4.05
N ALA A 90 4.99 -8.53 -5.26
CA ALA A 90 4.15 -9.62 -5.76
C ALA A 90 4.25 -10.89 -4.91
N LEU A 91 5.45 -11.23 -4.43
CA LEU A 91 5.65 -12.43 -3.62
C LEU A 91 4.84 -12.38 -2.31
N GLU A 92 4.91 -11.29 -1.59
CA GLU A 92 4.20 -11.11 -0.32
C GLU A 92 2.69 -11.08 -0.52
N LEU A 93 2.23 -10.44 -1.59
CA LEU A 93 0.82 -10.46 -1.96
C LEU A 93 0.33 -11.89 -2.26
N ALA A 94 1.07 -12.65 -3.03
CA ALA A 94 0.72 -14.03 -3.34
C ALA A 94 0.63 -14.89 -2.08
N GLN A 95 1.56 -14.71 -1.16
CA GLN A 95 1.54 -15.43 0.13
C GLN A 95 0.31 -15.06 0.96
N TRP A 96 -0.04 -13.78 1.01
CA TRP A 96 -1.24 -13.31 1.71
C TRP A 96 -2.51 -13.95 1.15
N LEU A 97 -2.62 -14.03 -0.18
CA LEU A 97 -3.79 -14.56 -0.88
C LEU A 97 -3.99 -16.07 -0.70
N GLN A 98 -3.01 -16.79 -0.17
CA GLN A 98 -3.17 -18.22 0.17
C GLN A 98 -4.14 -18.43 1.33
N THR A 99 -4.24 -17.45 2.24
CA THR A 99 -5.01 -17.58 3.48
C THR A 99 -6.00 -16.45 3.70
N HIS A 100 -5.96 -15.40 2.89
CA HIS A 100 -6.78 -14.21 3.04
C HIS A 100 -7.40 -13.79 1.72
N THR A 101 -8.49 -13.05 1.81
CA THR A 101 -9.08 -12.32 0.67
C THR A 101 -8.79 -10.82 0.84
N LEU A 102 -8.98 -10.06 -0.25
CA LEU A 102 -8.85 -8.61 -0.20
C LEU A 102 -10.25 -7.99 -0.06
N TYR A 103 -10.33 -6.93 0.74
CA TYR A 103 -11.55 -6.14 0.92
C TYR A 103 -11.17 -4.69 1.22
N ASP A 104 -12.08 -3.78 0.93
CA ASP A 104 -11.95 -2.33 1.16
C ASP A 104 -10.76 -1.66 0.46
N LEU A 105 -10.12 -2.33 -0.48
CA LEU A 105 -9.06 -1.77 -1.31
C LEU A 105 -9.61 -1.41 -2.69
N ASP A 106 -9.18 -0.28 -3.22
CA ASP A 106 -9.59 0.20 -4.54
C ASP A 106 -8.54 -0.10 -5.62
N GLY A 107 -7.35 -0.45 -5.23
CA GLY A 107 -6.30 -0.85 -6.16
C GLY A 107 -5.03 -1.29 -5.47
N LEU A 108 -4.13 -1.84 -6.28
CA LEU A 108 -2.83 -2.35 -5.85
C LEU A 108 -1.76 -1.84 -6.79
N ASN A 109 -0.65 -1.39 -6.22
CA ASN A 109 0.59 -1.15 -6.95
C ASN A 109 1.53 -2.30 -6.63
N ILE A 110 1.70 -3.20 -7.58
CA ILE A 110 2.45 -4.44 -7.39
C ILE A 110 3.83 -4.30 -8.00
N SER A 111 4.87 -4.43 -7.18
CA SER A 111 6.26 -4.40 -7.63
C SER A 111 6.76 -5.79 -7.94
N ILE A 112 7.53 -5.90 -9.00
CA ILE A 112 8.21 -7.12 -9.42
C ILE A 112 9.71 -6.81 -9.44
N LYS A 113 10.42 -7.19 -8.38
CA LYS A 113 11.85 -6.88 -8.21
C LYS A 113 12.77 -8.08 -8.35
N THR A 114 12.21 -9.29 -8.22
CA THR A 114 12.96 -10.55 -8.23
C THR A 114 12.28 -11.55 -9.16
N LYS A 115 12.99 -12.65 -9.47
CA LYS A 115 12.39 -13.77 -10.20
C LYS A 115 11.24 -14.43 -9.43
N ALA A 116 11.36 -14.47 -8.09
CA ALA A 116 10.29 -14.97 -7.23
C ALA A 116 9.04 -14.09 -7.34
N ASP A 117 9.20 -12.77 -7.39
CA ASP A 117 8.09 -11.85 -7.63
C ASP A 117 7.42 -12.11 -8.98
N ALA A 118 8.20 -12.33 -10.04
CA ALA A 118 7.66 -12.58 -11.37
C ALA A 118 6.81 -13.86 -11.39
N LYS A 119 7.30 -14.93 -10.77
CA LYS A 119 6.53 -16.19 -10.65
C LYS A 119 5.28 -16.01 -9.82
N ALA A 120 5.38 -15.27 -8.72
CA ALA A 120 4.24 -14.97 -7.86
C ALA A 120 3.19 -14.17 -8.61
N PHE A 121 3.60 -13.18 -9.40
CA PHE A 121 2.70 -12.37 -10.21
C PHE A 121 1.96 -13.21 -11.26
N GLU A 122 2.66 -14.12 -11.94
CA GLU A 122 2.02 -15.07 -12.87
C GLU A 122 0.97 -15.91 -12.16
N HIS A 123 1.27 -16.39 -10.95
CA HIS A 123 0.32 -17.16 -10.15
C HIS A 123 -0.90 -16.35 -9.79
N ILE A 124 -0.73 -15.09 -9.41
CA ILE A 124 -1.83 -14.16 -9.12
C ILE A 124 -2.70 -13.97 -10.36
N LEU A 125 -2.10 -13.76 -11.53
CA LEU A 125 -2.84 -13.59 -12.79
C LEU A 125 -3.68 -14.82 -13.14
N LYS A 126 -3.18 -16.01 -12.86
CA LYS A 126 -3.89 -17.26 -13.20
C LYS A 126 -4.98 -17.61 -12.19
N ASN A 127 -4.77 -17.36 -10.91
CA ASN A 127 -5.61 -17.90 -9.84
C ASN A 127 -6.43 -16.85 -9.11
N HIS A 128 -6.14 -15.55 -9.30
CA HIS A 128 -6.79 -14.45 -8.59
C HIS A 128 -7.19 -13.33 -9.55
N ILE A 129 -7.87 -13.69 -10.63
CA ILE A 129 -8.24 -12.75 -11.69
C ILE A 129 -9.13 -11.61 -11.18
N ASN A 130 -9.91 -11.84 -10.12
CA ASN A 130 -10.75 -10.81 -9.52
C ASN A 130 -9.94 -9.65 -8.93
N ILE A 131 -8.69 -9.90 -8.54
CA ILE A 131 -7.79 -8.88 -8.01
C ILE A 131 -7.35 -7.94 -9.12
N ILE A 132 -7.15 -8.45 -10.33
CA ILE A 132 -6.77 -7.64 -11.49
C ILE A 132 -7.90 -6.67 -11.84
N SER A 133 -9.15 -7.10 -11.73
CA SER A 133 -10.29 -6.23 -12.00
C SER A 133 -10.46 -5.12 -10.95
N LEU A 134 -9.94 -5.32 -9.73
CA LEU A 134 -9.92 -4.29 -8.68
C LEU A 134 -8.81 -3.26 -8.88
N SER A 135 -7.75 -3.64 -9.60
CA SER A 135 -6.56 -2.80 -9.72
C SER A 135 -6.46 -2.19 -11.09
N SER A 136 -6.52 -0.86 -11.16
CA SER A 136 -6.17 -0.08 -12.35
C SER A 136 -4.70 0.33 -12.37
N ASN A 137 -3.92 0.00 -11.33
CA ASN A 137 -2.56 0.49 -11.11
C ASN A 137 -1.57 -0.65 -10.91
N LEU A 138 -1.48 -1.55 -11.88
CA LEU A 138 -0.47 -2.59 -11.91
C LEU A 138 0.85 -2.01 -12.43
N LEU A 139 1.91 -2.25 -11.71
CA LEU A 139 3.26 -1.84 -12.13
C LEU A 139 4.02 -3.00 -12.75
#